data_7e164014c3448c977a412c39c094515a
#
_entry.id   7e164014c3448c977a412c39c094515a
#
_cell.length_a   1.000
_cell.length_b   1.000
_cell.length_c   1.000
_cell.angle_alpha   90.00
_cell.angle_beta   90.00
_cell.angle_gamma   90.00
#
_symmetry.space_group_name_H-M   'P 1'
#
loop_
_entity.id
_entity.type
_entity.pdbx_description
1 polymer ?
#
loop_
_entity_poly.entity_id
_entity_poly.type
_entity_poly.pdbx_seq_one_letter_code
_entity_poly.pdbx_strand_id
1 'polypeptide(L)'
;LFVSLSELLPEIEFLECLSLRDFYEYDKDFQIVFSTVRLETDKKQFVVFPFANDIAKKSFREKVLDNIRVSEGEVKLQSRLPFLLPDERIQITREMPDWQNAIRMASAPLLDNGFINRNYIEKAIDMVETDKRFIMIADGVIIAHAGVDDGVYSMGMSFLKLPEKLSFNGYMDADIIVVLATPDKTRHLPALYQLFDLLEDEGNISAMRRAQDAHEIARLIRKYI
;
A
#
# COMPACT_ATOMS: atom_id res chain seq x y z
N LEU A 1 -3.06 -20.86 4.50
CA LEU A 1 -3.81 -19.82 3.78
C LEU A 1 -5.25 -20.27 3.51
N PHE A 2 -5.47 -21.42 2.85
CA PHE A 2 -6.81 -21.92 2.49
C PHE A 2 -7.76 -21.98 3.70
N VAL A 3 -7.38 -22.66 4.78
CA VAL A 3 -8.18 -22.75 6.02
C VAL A 3 -8.48 -21.38 6.60
N SER A 4 -7.48 -20.50 6.64
CA SER A 4 -7.67 -19.14 7.17
C SER A 4 -8.58 -18.27 6.30
N LEU A 5 -8.63 -18.49 4.99
CA LEU A 5 -9.53 -17.76 4.09
C LEU A 5 -10.96 -18.29 4.17
N SER A 6 -11.17 -19.60 4.26
CA SER A 6 -12.52 -20.17 4.40
C SER A 6 -13.18 -19.80 5.73
N GLU A 7 -12.40 -19.70 6.81
CA GLU A 7 -12.89 -19.16 8.09
C GLU A 7 -13.19 -17.66 8.03
N LEU A 8 -12.39 -16.90 7.26
CA LEU A 8 -12.53 -15.45 7.13
C LEU A 8 -13.71 -15.05 6.23
N LEU A 9 -14.01 -15.85 5.23
CA LEU A 9 -15.00 -15.60 4.17
C LEU A 9 -16.02 -16.75 4.07
N PRO A 10 -16.82 -16.99 5.12
CA PRO A 10 -17.78 -18.10 5.14
C PRO A 10 -18.92 -17.95 4.10
N GLU A 11 -19.06 -16.74 3.49
CA GLU A 11 -20.01 -16.47 2.42
C GLU A 11 -19.53 -16.99 1.05
N ILE A 12 -18.27 -17.41 0.93
CA ILE A 12 -17.66 -17.88 -0.31
C ILE A 12 -17.49 -19.39 -0.24
N GLU A 13 -17.98 -20.09 -1.25
CA GLU A 13 -17.69 -21.50 -1.45
C GLU A 13 -16.29 -21.66 -2.04
N PHE A 14 -15.38 -22.21 -1.25
CA PHE A 14 -14.02 -22.51 -1.69
C PHE A 14 -13.97 -23.89 -2.34
N LEU A 15 -13.65 -23.95 -3.62
CA LEU A 15 -13.61 -25.19 -4.39
C LEU A 15 -12.35 -26.00 -4.08
N GLU A 16 -11.20 -25.50 -4.47
CA GLU A 16 -9.93 -26.22 -4.38
C GLU A 16 -8.76 -25.28 -4.05
N CYS A 17 -7.69 -25.86 -3.50
CA CYS A 17 -6.40 -25.20 -3.33
C CYS A 17 -5.41 -25.83 -4.30
N LEU A 18 -4.96 -25.05 -5.26
CA LEU A 18 -4.13 -25.50 -6.37
C LEU A 18 -2.70 -24.98 -6.25
N SER A 19 -1.75 -25.73 -6.80
CA SER A 19 -0.44 -25.17 -7.10
C SER A 19 -0.53 -24.19 -8.28
N LEU A 20 0.47 -23.33 -8.45
CA LEU A 20 0.53 -22.39 -9.58
C LEU A 20 0.45 -23.12 -10.93
N ARG A 21 1.08 -24.29 -11.03
CA ARG A 21 1.04 -25.12 -12.24
C ARG A 21 -0.36 -25.66 -12.51
N ASP A 22 -0.99 -26.24 -11.48
CA ASP A 22 -2.30 -26.88 -11.61
C ASP A 22 -3.40 -25.85 -11.87
N PHE A 23 -3.20 -24.59 -11.47
CA PHE A 23 -4.11 -23.50 -11.76
C PHE A 23 -4.30 -23.26 -13.26
N TYR A 24 -3.23 -23.29 -14.04
CA TYR A 24 -3.31 -23.07 -15.49
C TYR A 24 -3.84 -24.29 -16.27
N GLU A 25 -3.91 -25.45 -15.64
CA GLU A 25 -4.51 -26.67 -16.18
C GLU A 25 -5.94 -26.89 -15.67
N TYR A 26 -6.47 -25.98 -14.81
CA TYR A 26 -7.76 -26.11 -14.15
C TYR A 26 -8.92 -25.79 -15.10
N ASP A 27 -9.79 -26.77 -15.33
CA ASP A 27 -10.86 -26.71 -16.31
C ASP A 27 -12.27 -26.49 -15.74
N LYS A 28 -12.42 -26.49 -14.39
CA LYS A 28 -13.70 -26.21 -13.75
C LYS A 28 -14.00 -24.73 -13.73
N ASP A 29 -15.27 -24.39 -13.79
CA ASP A 29 -15.71 -22.99 -13.70
C ASP A 29 -15.56 -22.44 -12.27
N PHE A 30 -15.07 -21.21 -12.18
CA PHE A 30 -14.96 -20.46 -10.95
C PHE A 30 -15.09 -18.96 -11.22
N GLN A 31 -15.47 -18.20 -10.21
CA GLN A 31 -15.70 -16.76 -10.33
C GLN A 31 -14.53 -15.92 -9.78
N ILE A 32 -13.85 -16.42 -8.77
CA ILE A 32 -12.84 -15.69 -8.00
C ILE A 32 -11.66 -16.61 -7.71
N VAL A 33 -10.45 -16.04 -7.80
CA VAL A 33 -9.22 -16.69 -7.34
C VAL A 33 -8.54 -15.89 -6.24
N PHE A 34 -8.11 -16.57 -5.20
CA PHE A 34 -7.25 -16.05 -4.15
C PHE A 34 -5.86 -16.61 -4.32
N SER A 35 -4.86 -15.79 -4.47
CA SER A 35 -3.48 -16.23 -4.71
C SER A 35 -2.48 -15.40 -3.89
N THR A 36 -1.29 -15.90 -3.71
CA THR A 36 -0.18 -15.17 -3.07
C THR A 36 0.68 -14.41 -4.07
N VAL A 37 0.46 -14.63 -5.35
CA VAL A 37 1.15 -13.98 -6.47
C VAL A 37 0.12 -13.55 -7.51
N ARG A 38 0.46 -12.60 -8.36
CA ARG A 38 -0.41 -12.24 -9.48
C ARG A 38 -0.42 -13.34 -10.53
N LEU A 39 -1.61 -13.69 -11.00
CA LEU A 39 -1.84 -14.71 -12.02
C LEU A 39 -2.31 -14.04 -13.32
N GLU A 40 -1.94 -14.60 -14.44
CA GLU A 40 -2.53 -14.22 -15.73
C GLU A 40 -3.88 -14.90 -15.88
N THR A 41 -4.96 -14.18 -15.61
CA THR A 41 -6.33 -14.68 -15.68
C THR A 41 -7.31 -13.55 -15.97
N ASP A 42 -8.40 -13.86 -16.67
CA ASP A 42 -9.56 -12.99 -16.86
C ASP A 42 -10.55 -13.02 -15.66
N LYS A 43 -10.34 -13.95 -14.75
CA LYS A 43 -11.17 -14.10 -13.56
C LYS A 43 -10.81 -13.06 -12.49
N LYS A 44 -11.78 -12.76 -11.63
CA LYS A 44 -11.58 -11.84 -10.51
C LYS A 44 -10.54 -12.40 -9.54
N GLN A 45 -9.45 -11.67 -9.36
CA GLN A 45 -8.33 -12.09 -8.54
C GLN A 45 -8.18 -11.22 -7.29
N PHE A 46 -7.91 -11.87 -6.15
CA PHE A 46 -7.45 -11.21 -4.93
C PHE A 46 -6.08 -11.77 -4.54
N VAL A 47 -5.06 -10.91 -4.60
CA VAL A 47 -3.74 -11.26 -4.09
C VAL A 47 -3.76 -11.14 -2.57
N VAL A 48 -3.39 -12.22 -1.90
CA VAL A 48 -3.46 -12.36 -0.44
C VAL A 48 -2.06 -12.30 0.13
N PHE A 49 -1.80 -11.26 0.91
CA PHE A 49 -0.56 -11.16 1.68
C PHE A 49 -0.71 -11.82 3.04
N PRO A 50 0.39 -12.26 3.69
CA PRO A 50 0.33 -12.71 5.06
C PRO A 50 -0.28 -11.62 5.96
N PHE A 51 -1.39 -11.92 6.62
CA PHE A 51 -2.06 -10.97 7.49
C PHE A 51 -1.22 -10.73 8.74
N ALA A 52 -0.83 -9.49 8.96
CA ALA A 52 -0.06 -9.09 10.13
C ALA A 52 -0.86 -9.20 11.44
N ASN A 53 -2.20 -9.04 11.37
CA ASN A 53 -3.10 -9.07 12.52
C ASN A 53 -4.57 -9.27 12.11
N ASP A 54 -5.47 -9.37 13.10
CA ASP A 54 -6.91 -9.58 12.86
C ASP A 54 -7.60 -8.37 12.21
N ILE A 55 -7.03 -7.19 12.32
CA ILE A 55 -7.53 -5.97 11.67
C ILE A 55 -7.31 -6.07 10.17
N ALA A 56 -6.12 -6.51 9.75
CA ALA A 56 -5.82 -6.75 8.33
C ALA A 56 -6.74 -7.82 7.73
N LYS A 57 -7.04 -8.89 8.47
CA LYS A 57 -8.02 -9.90 8.06
C LYS A 57 -9.40 -9.31 7.85
N LYS A 58 -9.90 -8.51 8.81
CA LYS A 58 -11.21 -7.87 8.74
C LYS A 58 -11.32 -6.95 7.53
N SER A 59 -10.32 -6.13 7.28
CA SER A 59 -10.32 -5.22 6.14
C SER A 59 -10.23 -5.96 4.81
N PHE A 60 -9.43 -7.02 4.72
CA PHE A 60 -9.40 -7.87 3.53
C PHE A 60 -10.78 -8.49 3.26
N ARG A 61 -11.45 -9.00 4.31
CA ARG A 61 -12.81 -9.51 4.21
C ARG A 61 -13.79 -8.47 3.67
N GLU A 62 -13.76 -7.26 4.22
CA GLU A 62 -14.59 -6.14 3.75
C GLU A 62 -14.29 -5.82 2.27
N LYS A 63 -13.01 -5.72 1.88
CA LYS A 63 -12.61 -5.53 0.47
C LYS A 63 -13.19 -6.60 -0.45
N VAL A 64 -13.09 -7.87 -0.08
CA VAL A 64 -13.61 -8.98 -0.89
C VAL A 64 -15.12 -8.90 -1.01
N LEU A 65 -15.84 -8.74 0.10
CA LEU A 65 -17.31 -8.69 0.11
C LEU A 65 -17.87 -7.48 -0.64
N ASP A 66 -17.24 -6.31 -0.51
CA ASP A 66 -17.64 -5.11 -1.24
C ASP A 66 -17.46 -5.30 -2.75
N ASN A 67 -16.37 -5.94 -3.14
CA ASN A 67 -16.12 -6.26 -4.54
C ASN A 67 -17.05 -7.33 -5.12
N ILE A 68 -17.61 -8.19 -4.29
CA ILE A 68 -18.60 -9.19 -4.70
C ILE A 68 -20.00 -8.57 -4.75
N ARG A 69 -20.31 -7.69 -3.83
CA ARG A 69 -21.60 -6.99 -3.71
C ARG A 69 -21.75 -5.79 -4.64
N VAL A 70 -20.88 -5.60 -5.65
CA VAL A 70 -20.93 -4.45 -6.57
C VAL A 70 -22.28 -4.32 -7.27
N SER A 71 -23.23 -3.82 -6.52
CA SER A 71 -24.36 -3.00 -6.97
C SER A 71 -24.99 -2.38 -5.74
N GLU A 72 -24.57 -1.26 -5.29
CA GLU A 72 -25.18 -0.34 -4.35
C GLU A 72 -24.24 0.08 -3.22
N GLY A 73 -23.85 1.32 -3.28
CA GLY A 73 -23.53 2.09 -2.11
C GLY A 73 -22.08 2.54 -1.97
N GLU A 74 -21.93 3.81 -1.95
CA GLU A 74 -20.85 4.69 -1.54
C GLU A 74 -19.67 4.01 -0.83
N VAL A 75 -18.74 3.45 -1.60
CA VAL A 75 -17.36 3.27 -1.10
C VAL A 75 -16.90 4.66 -0.66
N LYS A 76 -16.64 4.83 0.63
CA LYS A 76 -16.21 6.12 1.19
C LYS A 76 -14.99 6.60 0.41
N LEU A 77 -15.20 7.50 -0.53
CA LEU A 77 -14.20 8.11 -1.42
C LEU A 77 -12.95 8.55 -0.63
N GLN A 78 -13.15 9.00 0.61
CA GLN A 78 -12.11 9.48 1.51
C GLN A 78 -11.09 8.44 1.97
N SER A 79 -11.33 7.14 1.75
CA SER A 79 -10.40 6.07 2.08
C SER A 79 -9.65 5.51 0.86
N ARG A 80 -9.81 6.11 -0.32
CA ARG A 80 -9.13 5.70 -1.54
C ARG A 80 -7.77 6.34 -1.69
N LEU A 81 -6.85 5.64 -2.35
CA LEU A 81 -5.47 6.08 -2.53
C LEU A 81 -5.35 7.50 -3.12
N PRO A 82 -6.05 7.91 -4.19
CA PRO A 82 -5.92 9.27 -4.71
C PRO A 82 -6.46 10.36 -3.78
N PHE A 83 -7.32 9.99 -2.84
CA PHE A 83 -7.80 10.92 -1.82
C PHE A 83 -6.77 11.13 -0.72
N LEU A 84 -6.07 10.06 -0.33
CA LEU A 84 -5.03 10.12 0.68
C LEU A 84 -3.71 10.62 0.15
N LEU A 85 -3.44 10.42 -1.16
CA LEU A 85 -2.22 10.83 -1.84
C LEU A 85 -2.54 11.67 -3.09
N PRO A 86 -3.05 12.90 -2.93
CA PRO A 86 -3.27 13.84 -4.02
C PRO A 86 -1.95 14.44 -4.52
N ASP A 87 -1.99 15.10 -5.68
CA ASP A 87 -0.83 15.63 -6.41
C ASP A 87 0.08 16.50 -5.53
N GLU A 88 -0.50 17.35 -4.66
CA GLU A 88 0.21 18.27 -3.77
C GLU A 88 1.01 17.59 -2.65
N ARG A 89 0.82 16.29 -2.45
CA ARG A 89 1.58 15.49 -1.48
C ARG A 89 2.59 14.56 -2.13
N ILE A 90 2.78 14.69 -3.44
CA ILE A 90 3.78 13.95 -4.20
C ILE A 90 4.97 14.88 -4.46
N GLN A 91 6.15 14.43 -4.09
CA GLN A 91 7.39 15.17 -4.23
C GLN A 91 8.40 14.39 -5.07
N ILE A 92 9.16 15.12 -5.86
CA ILE A 92 10.34 14.62 -6.57
C ILE A 92 11.51 15.52 -6.20
N THR A 93 12.56 14.96 -5.63
CA THR A 93 13.77 15.72 -5.33
C THR A 93 14.91 15.35 -6.30
N ARG A 94 15.83 16.28 -6.47
CA ARG A 94 17.11 16.07 -7.17
C ARG A 94 18.27 15.96 -6.20
N GLU A 95 18.02 16.22 -4.91
CA GLU A 95 19.01 16.13 -3.85
C GLU A 95 19.03 14.73 -3.26
N MET A 96 20.22 14.27 -2.84
CA MET A 96 20.39 13.02 -2.09
C MET A 96 20.62 13.36 -0.62
N PRO A 97 19.56 13.33 0.21
CA PRO A 97 19.69 13.48 1.65
C PRO A 97 20.25 12.21 2.30
N ASP A 98 20.60 12.28 3.58
CA ASP A 98 20.68 11.07 4.40
C ASP A 98 19.26 10.47 4.58
N TRP A 99 19.18 9.23 5.03
CA TRP A 99 17.91 8.51 5.08
C TRP A 99 16.91 9.10 6.10
N GLN A 100 17.37 9.67 7.22
CA GLN A 100 16.49 10.34 8.19
C GLN A 100 15.90 11.60 7.58
N ASN A 101 16.71 12.40 6.90
CA ASN A 101 16.23 13.58 6.19
C ASN A 101 15.33 13.22 5.01
N ALA A 102 15.54 12.10 4.33
CA ALA A 102 14.62 11.61 3.31
C ALA A 102 13.21 11.36 3.89
N ILE A 103 13.12 10.74 5.07
CA ILE A 103 11.82 10.55 5.77
C ILE A 103 11.22 11.90 6.18
N ARG A 104 12.02 12.84 6.70
CA ARG A 104 11.53 14.19 7.04
C ARG A 104 11.00 14.92 5.82
N MET A 105 11.72 14.89 4.69
CA MET A 105 11.27 15.46 3.42
C MET A 105 9.97 14.81 2.94
N ALA A 106 9.91 13.49 2.93
CA ALA A 106 8.70 12.76 2.55
C ALA A 106 7.50 13.13 3.43
N SER A 107 7.72 13.41 4.71
CA SER A 107 6.68 13.76 5.69
C SER A 107 6.26 15.24 5.62
N ALA A 108 7.06 16.12 5.02
CA ALA A 108 6.82 17.56 5.03
C ALA A 108 5.41 17.97 4.56
N PRO A 109 4.84 17.41 3.47
CA PRO A 109 3.49 17.79 3.05
C PRO A 109 2.41 17.47 4.10
N LEU A 110 2.59 16.40 4.87
CA LEU A 110 1.65 16.04 5.93
C LEU A 110 1.81 16.95 7.16
N LEU A 111 3.06 17.32 7.48
CA LEU A 111 3.35 18.25 8.57
C LEU A 111 2.82 19.64 8.27
N ASP A 112 3.11 20.18 7.09
CA ASP A 112 2.75 21.54 6.68
C ASP A 112 1.23 21.74 6.57
N ASN A 113 0.51 20.68 6.27
CA ASN A 113 -0.96 20.68 6.20
C ASN A 113 -1.63 20.23 7.51
N GLY A 114 -0.87 20.05 8.60
CA GLY A 114 -1.41 19.74 9.91
C GLY A 114 -2.01 18.33 10.07
N PHE A 115 -1.61 17.38 9.22
CA PHE A 115 -2.03 15.96 9.35
C PHE A 115 -1.28 15.24 10.46
N ILE A 116 -0.03 15.64 10.68
CA ILE A 116 0.89 15.11 11.68
C ILE A 116 1.63 16.23 12.40
N ASN A 117 2.27 15.91 13.51
CA ASN A 117 3.25 16.80 14.15
C ASN A 117 4.68 16.24 14.02
N ARG A 118 5.66 16.98 14.53
CA ARG A 118 7.08 16.59 14.46
C ARG A 118 7.38 15.29 15.21
N ASN A 119 6.67 15.01 16.31
CA ASN A 119 6.86 13.76 17.04
C ASN A 119 6.55 12.54 16.18
N TYR A 120 5.50 12.63 15.34
CA TYR A 120 5.16 11.57 14.40
C TYR A 120 6.33 11.21 13.47
N ILE A 121 7.03 12.23 12.95
CA ILE A 121 8.17 12.03 12.05
C ILE A 121 9.33 11.35 12.75
N GLU A 122 9.67 11.78 13.97
CA GLU A 122 10.76 11.16 14.73
C GLU A 122 10.40 9.71 15.11
N LYS A 123 9.14 9.44 15.44
CA LYS A 123 8.67 8.06 15.66
C LYS A 123 8.69 7.19 14.40
N ALA A 124 8.36 7.75 13.25
CA ALA A 124 8.48 7.03 11.97
C ALA A 124 9.95 6.70 11.64
N ILE A 125 10.90 7.58 11.96
CA ILE A 125 12.34 7.34 11.86
C ILE A 125 12.76 6.21 12.82
N ASP A 126 12.35 6.28 14.10
CA ASP A 126 12.62 5.24 15.09
C ASP A 126 12.11 3.86 14.61
N MET A 127 10.94 3.81 13.98
CA MET A 127 10.37 2.57 13.44
C MET A 127 11.23 1.99 12.31
N VAL A 128 11.77 2.82 11.42
CA VAL A 128 12.71 2.37 10.38
C VAL A 128 13.99 1.80 10.97
N GLU A 129 14.47 2.34 12.09
CA GLU A 129 15.64 1.81 12.80
C GLU A 129 15.38 0.46 13.46
N THR A 130 14.21 0.27 14.05
CA THR A 130 13.93 -0.83 14.97
C THR A 130 13.17 -1.98 14.34
N ASP A 131 12.20 -1.72 13.45
CA ASP A 131 11.37 -2.76 12.84
C ASP A 131 11.60 -2.92 11.33
N LYS A 132 12.56 -3.79 11.01
CA LYS A 132 13.06 -4.02 9.65
C LYS A 132 12.10 -4.79 8.73
N ARG A 133 11.00 -5.36 9.25
CA ARG A 133 10.23 -6.39 8.54
C ARG A 133 9.05 -5.87 7.74
N PHE A 134 8.55 -4.66 8.02
CA PHE A 134 7.27 -4.16 7.48
C PHE A 134 7.39 -2.85 6.69
N ILE A 135 8.58 -2.44 6.36
CA ILE A 135 8.85 -1.13 5.79
C ILE A 135 8.97 -1.19 4.27
N MET A 136 9.66 -2.20 3.74
CA MET A 136 9.77 -2.38 2.28
C MET A 136 8.53 -3.07 1.74
N ILE A 137 7.78 -2.38 0.88
CA ILE A 137 6.51 -2.84 0.32
C ILE A 137 6.60 -3.27 -1.15
N ALA A 138 7.68 -2.87 -1.83
CA ALA A 138 8.07 -3.33 -3.16
C ALA A 138 9.57 -3.05 -3.38
N ASP A 139 10.16 -3.52 -4.48
CA ASP A 139 11.59 -3.25 -4.76
C ASP A 139 11.86 -1.74 -4.80
N GLY A 140 12.70 -1.28 -3.87
CA GLY A 140 13.06 0.14 -3.73
C GLY A 140 11.93 1.06 -3.25
N VAL A 141 10.82 0.53 -2.74
CA VAL A 141 9.70 1.31 -2.21
C VAL A 141 9.50 0.98 -0.73
N ILE A 142 9.60 1.99 0.12
CA ILE A 142 9.35 1.86 1.56
C ILE A 142 8.10 2.64 1.98
N ILE A 143 7.46 2.17 3.07
CA ILE A 143 6.42 2.90 3.77
C ILE A 143 6.90 3.26 5.18
N ALA A 144 6.97 4.54 5.48
CA ALA A 144 7.28 5.05 6.80
C ALA A 144 5.98 5.43 7.52
N HIS A 145 5.81 4.97 8.74
CA HIS A 145 4.64 5.28 9.58
C HIS A 145 5.01 5.20 11.06
N ALA A 146 4.15 5.76 11.90
CA ALA A 146 4.25 5.67 13.36
C ALA A 146 2.91 5.26 13.96
N GLY A 147 2.84 5.15 15.27
CA GLY A 147 1.62 4.76 15.98
C GLY A 147 0.51 5.82 15.88
N VAL A 148 -0.73 5.38 16.09
CA VAL A 148 -1.92 6.27 16.09
C VAL A 148 -1.86 7.35 17.18
N ASP A 149 -1.10 7.10 18.25
CA ASP A 149 -0.95 8.02 19.39
C ASP A 149 0.33 8.90 19.28
N ASP A 150 1.11 8.74 18.22
CA ASP A 150 2.41 9.42 18.05
C ASP A 150 2.32 10.82 17.45
N GLY A 151 1.13 11.40 17.36
CA GLY A 151 0.95 12.77 16.89
C GLY A 151 0.37 12.90 15.49
N VAL A 152 -0.50 11.96 15.11
CA VAL A 152 -1.34 12.03 13.91
C VAL A 152 -2.68 12.68 14.25
N TYR A 153 -3.15 13.59 13.40
CA TYR A 153 -4.43 14.31 13.55
C TYR A 153 -5.42 13.97 12.46
N SER A 154 -4.94 13.68 11.25
CA SER A 154 -5.78 13.36 10.11
C SER A 154 -5.17 12.26 9.26
N MET A 155 -6.03 11.50 8.57
CA MET A 155 -5.60 10.44 7.68
C MET A 155 -5.07 11.02 6.37
N GLY A 156 -3.89 10.58 5.95
CA GLY A 156 -3.28 11.03 4.70
C GLY A 156 -2.03 10.23 4.35
N MET A 157 -1.62 10.36 3.10
CA MET A 157 -0.36 9.83 2.59
C MET A 157 0.44 10.95 1.93
N SER A 158 1.76 10.82 1.94
CA SER A 158 2.66 11.59 1.11
C SER A 158 3.69 10.68 0.45
N PHE A 159 4.30 11.18 -0.62
CA PHE A 159 5.19 10.41 -1.48
C PHE A 159 6.42 11.26 -1.81
N LEU A 160 7.61 10.65 -1.72
CA LEU A 160 8.85 11.25 -2.17
C LEU A 160 9.57 10.29 -3.09
N LYS A 161 9.95 10.78 -4.28
CA LYS A 161 10.88 10.12 -5.18
C LYS A 161 12.27 10.74 -5.04
N LEU A 162 13.27 9.90 -4.79
CA LEU A 162 14.69 10.24 -4.80
C LEU A 162 15.28 10.08 -6.21
N PRO A 163 16.41 10.71 -6.52
CA PRO A 163 17.08 10.55 -7.82
C PRO A 163 17.68 9.16 -8.01
N GLU A 164 18.11 8.49 -6.94
CA GLU A 164 18.66 7.15 -6.93
C GLU A 164 18.35 6.43 -5.61
N LYS A 165 18.63 5.12 -5.55
CA LYS A 165 18.41 4.33 -4.32
C LYS A 165 19.33 4.81 -3.20
N LEU A 166 18.74 5.07 -2.03
CA LEU A 166 19.38 5.45 -0.79
C LEU A 166 19.36 4.27 0.18
N SER A 167 20.47 4.01 0.85
CA SER A 167 20.51 2.95 1.86
C SER A 167 19.89 3.42 3.18
N PHE A 168 18.86 2.71 3.61
CA PHE A 168 18.21 2.94 4.88
C PHE A 168 18.84 2.05 5.95
N ASN A 169 19.66 2.67 6.79
CA ASN A 169 20.33 2.01 7.91
C ASN A 169 21.14 0.74 7.54
N GLY A 170 21.62 0.66 6.28
CA GLY A 170 22.42 -0.46 5.78
C GLY A 170 21.66 -1.79 5.59
N TYR A 171 20.33 -1.76 5.63
CA TYR A 171 19.49 -2.97 5.52
C TYR A 171 18.62 -3.03 4.29
N MET A 172 18.24 -1.89 3.74
CA MET A 172 17.40 -1.81 2.56
C MET A 172 17.75 -0.58 1.74
N ASP A 173 17.64 -0.70 0.42
CA ASP A 173 17.86 0.39 -0.52
C ASP A 173 16.52 0.78 -1.15
N ALA A 174 16.16 2.07 -1.07
CA ALA A 174 14.92 2.59 -1.63
C ALA A 174 15.12 3.95 -2.30
N ASP A 175 14.37 4.18 -3.35
CA ASP A 175 14.30 5.44 -4.08
C ASP A 175 12.88 6.06 -4.07
N ILE A 176 11.92 5.34 -3.50
CA ILE A 176 10.55 5.81 -3.28
C ILE A 176 10.19 5.63 -1.81
N ILE A 177 9.74 6.71 -1.20
CA ILE A 177 9.30 6.75 0.19
C ILE A 177 7.84 7.18 0.23
N VAL A 178 6.98 6.35 0.80
CA VAL A 178 5.59 6.70 1.12
C VAL A 178 5.50 6.91 2.63
N VAL A 179 4.89 8.00 3.07
CA VAL A 179 4.54 8.20 4.48
C VAL A 179 3.04 8.00 4.63
N LEU A 180 2.65 7.17 5.57
CA LEU A 180 1.26 6.92 5.91
C LEU A 180 0.96 7.50 7.29
N ALA A 181 0.04 8.45 7.35
CA ALA A 181 -0.52 8.99 8.60
C ALA A 181 -1.96 8.48 8.77
N THR A 182 -2.25 7.85 9.90
CA THR A 182 -3.60 7.35 10.20
C THR A 182 -3.93 7.48 11.69
N PRO A 183 -5.03 8.16 12.05
CA PRO A 183 -5.49 8.27 13.45
C PRO A 183 -6.24 7.02 13.93
N ASP A 184 -6.45 6.03 13.07
CA ASP A 184 -7.12 4.77 13.39
C ASP A 184 -6.47 3.58 12.68
N LYS A 185 -6.89 2.38 13.04
CA LYS A 185 -6.24 1.14 12.61
C LYS A 185 -6.83 0.52 11.33
N THR A 186 -7.86 1.11 10.73
CA THR A 186 -8.63 0.41 9.67
C THR A 186 -8.99 1.25 8.46
N ARG A 187 -9.28 2.54 8.63
CA ARG A 187 -9.83 3.39 7.56
C ARG A 187 -8.86 3.64 6.41
N HIS A 188 -7.55 3.54 6.64
CA HIS A 188 -6.51 3.69 5.61
C HIS A 188 -6.31 2.41 4.76
N LEU A 189 -6.79 1.27 5.22
CA LEU A 189 -6.51 -0.02 4.60
C LEU A 189 -6.96 -0.13 3.13
N PRO A 190 -8.12 0.42 2.70
CA PRO A 190 -8.47 0.42 1.29
C PRO A 190 -7.43 1.11 0.39
N ALA A 191 -6.90 2.28 0.82
CA ALA A 191 -5.86 2.98 0.08
C ALA A 191 -4.53 2.22 0.08
N LEU A 192 -4.19 1.57 1.19
CA LEU A 192 -2.98 0.76 1.30
C LEU A 192 -3.05 -0.45 0.35
N TYR A 193 -4.20 -1.13 0.24
CA TYR A 193 -4.39 -2.20 -0.73
C TYR A 193 -4.27 -1.69 -2.18
N GLN A 194 -4.86 -0.53 -2.49
CA GLN A 194 -4.71 0.08 -3.81
C GLN A 194 -3.25 0.44 -4.12
N LEU A 195 -2.49 0.89 -3.11
CA LEU A 195 -1.06 1.13 -3.27
C LEU A 195 -0.31 -0.18 -3.56
N PHE A 196 -0.61 -1.25 -2.86
CA PHE A 196 0.00 -2.55 -3.12
C PHE A 196 -0.34 -3.06 -4.53
N ASP A 197 -1.62 -3.03 -4.93
CA ASP A 197 -2.05 -3.41 -6.27
C ASP A 197 -1.29 -2.60 -7.36
N LEU A 198 -1.07 -1.29 -7.11
CA LEU A 198 -0.32 -0.41 -8.01
C LEU A 198 1.16 -0.81 -8.12
N LEU A 199 1.77 -1.20 -6.99
CA LEU A 199 3.19 -1.55 -6.90
C LEU A 199 3.51 -3.00 -7.28
N GLU A 200 2.51 -3.87 -7.42
CA GLU A 200 2.70 -5.22 -7.96
C GLU A 200 3.15 -5.22 -9.43
N ASP A 201 2.79 -4.19 -10.19
CA ASP A 201 3.24 -4.01 -11.57
C ASP A 201 4.59 -3.27 -11.59
N GLU A 202 5.68 -3.99 -11.89
CA GLU A 202 7.02 -3.42 -12.05
C GLU A 202 7.07 -2.30 -13.10
N GLY A 203 6.17 -2.33 -14.09
CA GLY A 203 6.01 -1.27 -15.08
C GLY A 203 5.57 0.04 -14.45
N ASN A 204 4.71 0.02 -13.43
CA ASN A 204 4.28 1.20 -12.68
C ASN A 204 5.42 1.76 -11.83
N ILE A 205 6.16 0.91 -11.11
CA ILE A 205 7.33 1.35 -10.33
C ILE A 205 8.35 2.00 -11.27
N SER A 206 8.62 1.37 -12.40
CA SER A 206 9.52 1.91 -13.43
C SER A 206 9.02 3.24 -14.01
N ALA A 207 7.70 3.40 -14.18
CA ALA A 207 7.10 4.65 -14.64
C ALA A 207 7.22 5.75 -13.58
N MET A 208 6.98 5.44 -12.29
CA MET A 208 7.19 6.38 -11.19
C MET A 208 8.66 6.85 -11.11
N ARG A 209 9.63 5.93 -11.30
CA ARG A 209 11.05 6.28 -11.33
C ARG A 209 11.42 7.21 -12.48
N ARG A 210 10.79 7.05 -13.64
CA ARG A 210 11.01 7.92 -14.82
C ARG A 210 10.26 9.25 -14.74
N ALA A 211 9.24 9.36 -13.89
CA ALA A 211 8.42 10.57 -13.79
C ALA A 211 9.27 11.81 -13.49
N GLN A 212 8.97 12.89 -14.18
CA GLN A 212 9.68 14.16 -14.07
C GLN A 212 8.96 15.14 -13.14
N ASP A 213 7.66 14.93 -12.93
CA ASP A 213 6.82 15.76 -12.05
C ASP A 213 5.80 14.93 -11.26
N ALA A 214 5.22 15.56 -10.24
CA ALA A 214 4.23 14.95 -9.37
C ALA A 214 2.96 14.51 -10.12
N HIS A 215 2.58 15.25 -11.16
CA HIS A 215 1.37 14.97 -11.94
C HIS A 215 1.45 13.65 -12.73
N GLU A 216 2.64 13.29 -13.20
CA GLU A 216 2.86 12.01 -13.88
C GLU A 216 2.64 10.84 -12.91
N ILE A 217 3.14 10.95 -11.67
CA ILE A 217 2.93 9.94 -10.61
C ILE A 217 1.44 9.89 -10.21
N ALA A 218 0.83 11.04 -9.97
CA ALA A 218 -0.59 11.12 -9.62
C ALA A 218 -1.49 10.52 -10.71
N ARG A 219 -1.12 10.64 -11.97
CA ARG A 219 -1.85 10.04 -13.11
C ARG A 219 -1.80 8.51 -13.08
N LEU A 220 -0.67 7.93 -12.67
CA LEU A 220 -0.56 6.48 -12.45
C LEU A 220 -1.47 6.03 -11.30
N ILE A 221 -1.45 6.75 -10.20
CA ILE A 221 -2.28 6.47 -9.02
C ILE A 221 -3.77 6.50 -9.39
N ARG A 222 -4.20 7.47 -10.21
CA ARG A 222 -5.61 7.60 -10.63
C ARG A 222 -6.10 6.51 -11.59
N LYS A 223 -5.21 5.78 -12.26
CA LYS A 223 -5.61 4.66 -13.15
C LYS A 223 -6.11 3.42 -12.39
N TYR A 224 -5.80 3.32 -11.10
CA TYR A 224 -6.09 2.15 -10.27
C TYR A 224 -7.33 2.33 -9.38
N ILE A 225 -8.27 3.18 -9.78
CA ILE A 225 -9.51 3.46 -9.05
C ILE A 225 -10.70 2.87 -9.76
#